data_b16141f3dd4b6171cfd9e87bf4989309
#
_entry.id   b16141f3dd4b6171cfd9e87bf4989309
#
_cell.length_a   1.000
_cell.length_b   1.000
_cell.length_c   1.000
_cell.angle_alpha   90.00
_cell.angle_beta   90.00
_cell.angle_gamma   90.00
#
_symmetry.space_group_name_H-M   'P 1'
#
loop_
_entity.id
_entity.type
_entity.pdbx_description
1 polymer ?
#
loop_
_entity_poly.entity_id
_entity_poly.type
_entity_poly.pdbx_seq_one_letter_code
_entity_poly.pdbx_strand_id
1 'polypeptide(L)'
;ELLDNEGFIEEALYDEESNIAKRFMPNVNYFSRYIGSNGNRYQPQKLLNNSTILLLGLGGGVSNILTLLAGLGPKKIIIIDYDNVEEGNLGRQLLYTEEDIGKPKAEAAAHAIAKINSNIIIEPYNKKIIRPEDVLEHVSGVDLVICAIDEPPFIAQRIVNKAIVTAKVPCVFGASQVSRGRVFTVIPGVTGCFDCMNLHYSMRDPQFNEQFIAFRNIEFSPPTIAYAPAIYQLTAAIVDEAVRVITRYAEPRSLGTQYEINFEDGSSFTHPTWPRYADECPTCGNGDIDKWEIFKYYEDKK
;
A
#
# COMPACT_ATOMS: atom_id res chain seq x y z
N GLU A 1 10.86 1.13 -37.90
CA GLU A 1 10.64 2.49 -37.32
C GLU A 1 9.21 2.64 -36.79
N LEU A 2 8.15 2.48 -37.63
CA LEU A 2 6.76 2.61 -37.12
C LEU A 2 6.41 1.55 -36.09
N LEU A 3 6.72 0.28 -36.37
CA LEU A 3 6.44 -0.84 -35.42
C LEU A 3 7.31 -0.77 -34.17
N ASP A 4 8.50 -0.21 -34.26
CA ASP A 4 9.40 0.02 -33.14
C ASP A 4 8.89 1.17 -32.26
N ASN A 5 8.50 2.29 -32.86
CA ASN A 5 7.91 3.43 -32.16
C ASN A 5 6.59 3.08 -31.44
N GLU A 6 5.82 2.16 -32.02
CA GLU A 6 4.57 1.67 -31.41
C GLU A 6 4.80 0.51 -30.42
N GLY A 7 6.04 0.06 -30.24
CA GLY A 7 6.41 -1.00 -29.29
C GLY A 7 5.98 -2.41 -29.72
N PHE A 8 5.79 -2.63 -31.03
CA PHE A 8 5.47 -3.96 -31.55
C PHE A 8 6.70 -4.83 -31.85
N ILE A 9 7.87 -4.20 -31.98
CA ILE A 9 9.16 -4.90 -32.14
C ILE A 9 10.16 -4.33 -31.13
N GLU A 10 11.09 -5.16 -30.70
CA GLU A 10 12.17 -4.81 -29.79
C GLU A 10 13.45 -5.54 -30.20
N GLU A 11 14.61 -4.95 -29.92
CA GLU A 11 15.88 -5.67 -30.07
C GLU A 11 16.04 -6.69 -28.93
N ALA A 12 16.36 -7.92 -29.27
CA ALA A 12 16.71 -8.95 -28.30
C ALA A 12 18.18 -8.77 -27.86
N LEU A 13 18.41 -7.78 -27.00
CA LEU A 13 19.74 -7.49 -26.44
C LEU A 13 20.12 -8.37 -25.25
N TYR A 14 19.28 -9.34 -24.87
CA TYR A 14 19.42 -10.15 -23.68
C TYR A 14 19.12 -11.62 -23.99
N ASP A 15 19.80 -12.47 -23.30
CA ASP A 15 19.60 -13.90 -23.40
C ASP A 15 18.17 -14.25 -22.94
N GLU A 16 17.41 -14.96 -23.76
CA GLU A 16 16.03 -15.37 -23.51
C GLU A 16 15.89 -16.35 -22.33
N GLU A 17 16.98 -16.83 -21.77
CA GLU A 17 16.98 -17.61 -20.53
C GLU A 17 16.54 -16.80 -19.31
N SER A 18 15.48 -16.02 -19.48
CA SER A 18 14.75 -15.52 -18.34
C SER A 18 14.01 -16.71 -17.74
N ASN A 19 14.45 -17.20 -16.59
CA ASN A 19 13.72 -18.18 -15.77
C ASN A 19 12.36 -17.64 -15.27
N ILE A 20 11.73 -16.78 -16.06
CA ILE A 20 10.42 -16.22 -15.76
C ILE A 20 9.34 -17.19 -16.22
N ALA A 21 8.50 -17.60 -15.26
CA ALA A 21 7.40 -18.49 -15.56
C ALA A 21 6.43 -17.89 -16.60
N LYS A 22 5.91 -18.74 -17.50
CA LYS A 22 4.99 -18.34 -18.57
C LYS A 22 3.78 -17.53 -18.08
N ARG A 23 3.32 -17.74 -16.84
CA ARG A 23 2.22 -16.99 -16.21
C ARG A 23 2.48 -15.48 -16.12
N PHE A 24 3.74 -15.05 -16.09
CA PHE A 24 4.14 -13.65 -15.97
C PHE A 24 4.46 -12.98 -17.30
N MET A 25 4.41 -13.70 -18.43
CA MET A 25 4.70 -13.11 -19.75
C MET A 25 3.79 -11.94 -20.12
N PRO A 26 2.48 -11.92 -19.77
CA PRO A 26 1.66 -10.74 -19.99
C PRO A 26 2.17 -9.49 -19.25
N ASN A 27 2.71 -9.65 -18.03
CA ASN A 27 3.31 -8.55 -17.28
C ASN A 27 4.59 -8.05 -17.97
N VAL A 28 5.46 -8.98 -18.39
CA VAL A 28 6.68 -8.66 -19.13
C VAL A 28 6.36 -7.85 -20.40
N ASN A 29 5.34 -8.27 -21.15
CA ASN A 29 4.89 -7.57 -22.35
C ASN A 29 4.33 -6.17 -22.02
N TYR A 30 3.67 -6.01 -20.88
CA TYR A 30 3.20 -4.70 -20.42
C TYR A 30 4.37 -3.79 -20.07
N PHE A 31 5.33 -4.28 -19.29
CA PHE A 31 6.50 -3.51 -18.86
C PHE A 31 7.40 -3.08 -20.03
N SER A 32 7.53 -3.91 -21.08
CA SER A 32 8.34 -3.61 -22.23
C SER A 32 7.93 -2.31 -22.93
N ARG A 33 6.66 -1.91 -22.84
CA ARG A 33 6.15 -0.65 -23.41
C ARG A 33 6.76 0.60 -22.76
N TYR A 34 7.33 0.47 -21.58
CA TYR A 34 7.90 1.59 -20.80
C TYR A 34 9.42 1.60 -20.76
N ILE A 35 10.07 0.51 -21.14
CA ILE A 35 11.52 0.33 -20.96
C ILE A 35 12.32 0.80 -22.19
N GLY A 36 11.68 0.89 -23.34
CA GLY A 36 12.34 1.21 -24.60
C GLY A 36 13.20 0.06 -25.14
N SER A 37 13.66 0.20 -26.39
CA SER A 37 14.37 -0.84 -27.15
C SER A 37 15.71 -1.27 -26.53
N ASN A 38 16.37 -0.38 -25.78
CA ASN A 38 17.69 -0.64 -25.19
C ASN A 38 17.64 -1.24 -23.78
N GLY A 39 16.44 -1.45 -23.22
CA GLY A 39 16.24 -1.97 -21.88
C GLY A 39 15.93 -3.46 -21.85
N ASN A 40 16.15 -4.09 -20.71
CA ASN A 40 15.78 -5.49 -20.50
C ASN A 40 14.33 -5.61 -20.03
N ARG A 41 13.43 -6.02 -20.92
CA ARG A 41 11.98 -6.19 -20.66
C ARG A 41 11.66 -7.13 -19.48
N TYR A 42 12.54 -8.08 -19.17
CA TYR A 42 12.35 -9.04 -18.09
C TYR A 42 12.74 -8.47 -16.72
N GLN A 43 13.52 -7.39 -16.69
CA GLN A 43 14.04 -6.84 -15.45
C GLN A 43 12.97 -6.45 -14.41
N PRO A 44 11.87 -5.77 -14.78
CA PRO A 44 10.82 -5.46 -13.81
C PRO A 44 10.19 -6.70 -13.19
N GLN A 45 9.91 -7.74 -14.00
CA GLN A 45 9.35 -8.98 -13.46
C GLN A 45 10.36 -9.73 -12.58
N LYS A 46 11.66 -9.70 -12.93
CA LYS A 46 12.70 -10.28 -12.06
C LYS A 46 12.78 -9.57 -10.70
N LEU A 47 12.65 -8.24 -10.68
CA LEU A 47 12.61 -7.48 -9.43
C LEU A 47 11.39 -7.86 -8.59
N LEU A 48 10.20 -7.99 -9.20
CA LEU A 48 9.00 -8.48 -8.51
C LEU A 48 9.21 -9.89 -7.96
N ASN A 49 9.69 -10.82 -8.78
CA ASN A 49 9.88 -12.22 -8.37
C ASN A 49 10.95 -12.40 -7.28
N ASN A 50 11.76 -11.39 -7.00
CA ASN A 50 12.73 -11.39 -5.91
C ASN A 50 12.28 -10.57 -4.70
N SER A 51 11.18 -9.82 -4.81
CA SER A 51 10.75 -8.89 -3.75
C SER A 51 10.07 -9.59 -2.58
N THR A 52 10.24 -8.99 -1.41
CA THR A 52 9.53 -9.30 -0.17
C THR A 52 8.62 -8.13 0.20
N ILE A 53 7.34 -8.37 0.33
CA ILE A 53 6.32 -7.34 0.64
C ILE A 53 5.75 -7.62 2.02
N LEU A 54 5.71 -6.60 2.88
CA LEU A 54 4.98 -6.63 4.15
C LEU A 54 3.61 -5.96 3.96
N LEU A 55 2.56 -6.72 4.19
CA LEU A 55 1.17 -6.31 4.05
C LEU A 55 0.50 -6.17 5.40
N LEU A 56 0.04 -4.98 5.74
CA LEU A 56 -0.52 -4.64 7.03
C LEU A 56 -2.04 -4.44 6.93
N GLY A 57 -2.78 -5.29 7.65
CA GLY A 57 -4.23 -5.39 7.63
C GLY A 57 -4.74 -6.30 6.50
N LEU A 58 -5.91 -6.93 6.71
CA LEU A 58 -6.65 -7.72 5.71
C LEU A 58 -8.11 -7.29 5.63
N GLY A 59 -8.36 -6.00 5.87
CA GLY A 59 -9.67 -5.39 5.72
C GLY A 59 -10.18 -5.40 4.27
N GLY A 60 -11.24 -4.63 4.01
CA GLY A 60 -12.00 -4.68 2.74
C GLY A 60 -11.18 -4.58 1.45
N GLY A 61 -10.07 -3.85 1.48
CA GLY A 61 -9.21 -3.68 0.31
C GLY A 61 -8.09 -4.71 0.20
N VAL A 62 -7.57 -5.18 1.32
CA VAL A 62 -6.27 -5.88 1.33
C VAL A 62 -6.34 -7.32 0.87
N SER A 63 -7.46 -8.01 1.07
CA SER A 63 -7.70 -9.32 0.46
C SER A 63 -7.61 -9.26 -1.07
N ASN A 64 -8.08 -8.16 -1.67
CA ASN A 64 -7.99 -7.93 -3.11
C ASN A 64 -6.56 -7.60 -3.55
N ILE A 65 -5.80 -6.83 -2.74
CA ILE A 65 -4.36 -6.58 -2.96
C ILE A 65 -3.61 -7.90 -3.03
N LEU A 66 -3.85 -8.82 -2.10
CA LEU A 66 -3.22 -10.14 -2.09
C LEU A 66 -3.51 -10.94 -3.37
N THR A 67 -4.74 -10.91 -3.85
CA THR A 67 -5.13 -11.60 -5.09
C THR A 67 -4.35 -11.04 -6.29
N LEU A 68 -4.23 -9.72 -6.39
CA LEU A 68 -3.45 -9.07 -7.44
C LEU A 68 -1.95 -9.40 -7.32
N LEU A 69 -1.39 -9.34 -6.12
CA LEU A 69 0.01 -9.70 -5.86
C LEU A 69 0.29 -11.17 -6.20
N ALA A 70 -0.67 -12.08 -5.96
CA ALA A 70 -0.53 -13.48 -6.35
C ALA A 70 -0.37 -13.65 -7.86
N GLY A 71 -1.08 -12.85 -8.66
CA GLY A 71 -0.91 -12.79 -10.11
C GLY A 71 0.43 -12.20 -10.57
N LEU A 72 0.98 -11.27 -9.79
CA LEU A 72 2.25 -10.58 -10.07
C LEU A 72 3.48 -11.39 -9.61
N GLY A 73 3.33 -12.24 -8.59
CA GLY A 73 4.33 -13.22 -8.15
C GLY A 73 5.55 -12.65 -7.43
N PRO A 74 5.41 -11.85 -6.36
CA PRO A 74 6.54 -11.54 -5.49
C PRO A 74 7.09 -12.82 -4.86
N LYS A 75 8.34 -12.80 -4.42
CA LYS A 75 8.99 -13.94 -3.77
C LYS A 75 8.29 -14.31 -2.46
N LYS A 76 8.01 -13.29 -1.66
CA LYS A 76 7.50 -13.47 -0.30
C LYS A 76 6.51 -12.36 0.04
N ILE A 77 5.45 -12.72 0.75
CA ILE A 77 4.51 -11.78 1.37
C ILE A 77 4.39 -12.13 2.85
N ILE A 78 4.67 -11.16 3.70
CA ILE A 78 4.42 -11.21 5.14
C ILE A 78 3.09 -10.52 5.38
N ILE A 79 2.18 -11.15 6.11
CA ILE A 79 0.83 -10.65 6.36
C ILE A 79 0.65 -10.49 7.86
N ILE A 80 0.21 -9.30 8.30
CA ILE A 80 -0.15 -9.07 9.70
C ILE A 80 -1.60 -8.59 9.77
N ASP A 81 -2.45 -9.39 10.41
CA ASP A 81 -3.85 -9.06 10.69
C ASP A 81 -4.32 -9.85 11.92
N TYR A 82 -5.20 -9.27 12.74
CA TYR A 82 -5.67 -9.89 13.98
C TYR A 82 -7.12 -10.34 13.93
N ASP A 83 -7.83 -10.01 12.86
CA ASP A 83 -9.26 -10.31 12.73
C ASP A 83 -9.51 -11.74 12.28
N ASN A 84 -10.74 -12.18 12.54
CA ASN A 84 -11.30 -13.37 11.91
C ASN A 84 -12.18 -12.99 10.71
N VAL A 85 -12.37 -13.95 9.83
CA VAL A 85 -13.30 -13.81 8.70
C VAL A 85 -14.73 -13.80 9.23
N GLU A 86 -15.49 -12.80 8.83
CA GLU A 86 -16.90 -12.65 9.18
C GLU A 86 -17.78 -12.70 7.92
N GLU A 87 -19.05 -13.09 8.07
CA GLU A 87 -20.02 -13.12 6.96
C GLU A 87 -20.11 -11.78 6.25
N GLY A 88 -20.13 -10.66 7.00
CA GLY A 88 -20.16 -9.30 6.46
C GLY A 88 -18.92 -8.91 5.63
N ASN A 89 -17.85 -9.71 5.68
CA ASN A 89 -16.64 -9.48 4.84
C ASN A 89 -16.84 -10.01 3.41
N LEU A 90 -17.59 -11.08 3.21
CA LEU A 90 -17.66 -11.83 1.96
C LEU A 90 -18.19 -11.02 0.78
N GLY A 91 -18.97 -9.97 1.03
CA GLY A 91 -19.48 -9.09 -0.02
C GLY A 91 -18.40 -8.24 -0.72
N ARG A 92 -17.18 -8.14 -0.17
CA ARG A 92 -16.09 -7.33 -0.72
C ARG A 92 -14.68 -7.94 -0.58
N GLN A 93 -14.52 -8.95 0.26
CA GLN A 93 -13.24 -9.66 0.50
C GLN A 93 -13.29 -11.02 -0.20
N LEU A 94 -13.29 -11.01 -1.55
CA LEU A 94 -13.53 -12.19 -2.38
C LEU A 94 -12.41 -13.26 -2.35
N LEU A 95 -11.38 -13.02 -1.56
CA LEU A 95 -10.34 -14.03 -1.28
C LEU A 95 -10.86 -15.14 -0.36
N TYR A 96 -11.81 -14.81 0.50
CA TYR A 96 -12.42 -15.73 1.46
C TYR A 96 -13.71 -16.35 0.93
N THR A 97 -14.03 -17.53 1.43
CA THR A 97 -15.26 -18.26 1.16
C THR A 97 -16.10 -18.41 2.43
N GLU A 98 -17.33 -18.89 2.31
CA GLU A 98 -18.20 -19.20 3.46
C GLU A 98 -17.56 -20.19 4.44
N GLU A 99 -16.72 -21.12 3.91
CA GLU A 99 -15.99 -22.10 4.72
C GLU A 99 -14.88 -21.47 5.59
N ASP A 100 -14.53 -20.22 5.34
CA ASP A 100 -13.49 -19.49 6.07
C ASP A 100 -14.03 -18.65 7.23
N ILE A 101 -15.37 -18.54 7.35
CA ILE A 101 -16.00 -17.80 8.45
C ILE A 101 -15.51 -18.34 9.80
N GLY A 102 -15.06 -17.43 10.66
CA GLY A 102 -14.52 -17.73 11.98
C GLY A 102 -13.01 -18.04 12.02
N LYS A 103 -12.37 -18.29 10.87
CA LYS A 103 -10.91 -18.51 10.82
C LYS A 103 -10.15 -17.17 10.89
N PRO A 104 -8.90 -17.16 11.42
CA PRO A 104 -8.04 -15.98 11.33
C PRO A 104 -7.83 -15.55 9.88
N LYS A 105 -8.02 -14.26 9.58
CA LYS A 105 -7.91 -13.73 8.20
C LYS A 105 -6.53 -14.01 7.59
N ALA A 106 -5.45 -13.83 8.36
CA ALA A 106 -4.09 -14.06 7.87
C ALA A 106 -3.86 -15.51 7.42
N GLU A 107 -4.37 -16.49 8.16
CA GLU A 107 -4.23 -17.93 7.85
C GLU A 107 -5.11 -18.31 6.65
N ALA A 108 -6.37 -17.85 6.63
CA ALA A 108 -7.28 -18.09 5.52
C ALA A 108 -6.73 -17.51 4.22
N ALA A 109 -6.17 -16.28 4.27
CA ALA A 109 -5.53 -15.64 3.14
C ALA A 109 -4.31 -16.44 2.65
N ALA A 110 -3.43 -16.89 3.54
CA ALA A 110 -2.28 -17.70 3.17
C ALA A 110 -2.69 -18.97 2.43
N HIS A 111 -3.73 -19.65 2.94
CA HIS A 111 -4.27 -20.87 2.30
C HIS A 111 -4.87 -20.58 0.92
N ALA A 112 -5.61 -19.49 0.77
CA ALA A 112 -6.20 -19.09 -0.51
C ALA A 112 -5.11 -18.75 -1.55
N ILE A 113 -4.08 -17.97 -1.17
CA ILE A 113 -2.99 -17.60 -2.07
C ILE A 113 -2.17 -18.82 -2.51
N ALA A 114 -1.93 -19.80 -1.65
CA ALA A 114 -1.24 -21.03 -2.01
C ALA A 114 -1.92 -21.80 -3.14
N LYS A 115 -3.26 -21.71 -3.26
CA LYS A 115 -4.04 -22.28 -4.36
C LYS A 115 -3.91 -21.48 -5.66
N ILE A 116 -3.69 -20.16 -5.59
CA ILE A 116 -3.55 -19.28 -6.75
C ILE A 116 -2.10 -19.35 -7.29
N ASN A 117 -1.13 -19.25 -6.40
CA ASN A 117 0.30 -19.26 -6.75
C ASN A 117 1.14 -19.86 -5.63
N SER A 118 1.41 -21.17 -5.73
CA SER A 118 2.16 -21.92 -4.75
C SER A 118 3.67 -21.58 -4.67
N ASN A 119 4.17 -20.75 -5.59
CA ASN A 119 5.57 -20.32 -5.59
C ASN A 119 5.83 -19.13 -4.64
N ILE A 120 4.78 -18.47 -4.16
CA ILE A 120 4.92 -17.35 -3.22
C ILE A 120 5.03 -17.89 -1.81
N ILE A 121 6.04 -17.45 -1.09
CA ILE A 121 6.18 -17.74 0.35
C ILE A 121 5.27 -16.78 1.10
N ILE A 122 4.26 -17.29 1.80
CA ILE A 122 3.37 -16.49 2.64
C ILE A 122 3.68 -16.76 4.11
N GLU A 123 3.93 -15.69 4.86
CA GLU A 123 4.10 -15.74 6.31
C GLU A 123 2.95 -14.98 6.99
N PRO A 124 1.93 -15.69 7.50
CA PRO A 124 0.81 -15.07 8.19
C PRO A 124 1.11 -14.88 9.68
N TYR A 125 0.74 -13.70 10.21
CA TYR A 125 0.80 -13.38 11.63
C TYR A 125 -0.57 -12.88 12.11
N ASN A 126 -1.15 -13.60 13.06
CA ASN A 126 -2.37 -13.18 13.74
C ASN A 126 -1.98 -12.23 14.90
N LYS A 127 -1.76 -10.96 14.58
CA LYS A 127 -1.26 -9.96 15.52
C LYS A 127 -1.89 -8.59 15.26
N LYS A 128 -2.26 -7.89 16.34
CA LYS A 128 -2.71 -6.51 16.29
C LYS A 128 -1.51 -5.56 16.28
N ILE A 129 -1.54 -4.56 15.43
CA ILE A 129 -0.52 -3.49 15.36
C ILE A 129 -1.01 -2.34 16.24
N ILE A 130 -0.33 -2.11 17.36
CA ILE A 130 -0.65 -1.06 18.34
C ILE A 130 0.51 -0.10 18.62
N ARG A 131 1.72 -0.45 18.17
CA ARG A 131 2.94 0.34 18.33
C ARG A 131 3.92 0.08 17.18
N PRO A 132 4.89 0.98 16.95
CA PRO A 132 5.86 0.83 15.84
C PRO A 132 6.66 -0.48 15.89
N GLU A 133 6.97 -0.98 17.09
CA GLU A 133 7.73 -2.23 17.29
C GLU A 133 7.03 -3.43 16.68
N ASP A 134 5.70 -3.45 16.69
CA ASP A 134 4.90 -4.55 16.10
C ASP A 134 5.09 -4.67 14.58
N VAL A 135 5.50 -3.59 13.92
CA VAL A 135 5.87 -3.56 12.51
C VAL A 135 7.37 -3.80 12.34
N LEU A 136 8.20 -3.18 13.21
CA LEU A 136 9.67 -3.27 13.13
C LEU A 136 10.20 -4.71 13.24
N GLU A 137 9.52 -5.57 13.98
CA GLU A 137 9.86 -7.00 14.09
C GLU A 137 9.83 -7.73 12.74
N HIS A 138 9.09 -7.22 11.75
CA HIS A 138 8.82 -7.89 10.48
C HIS A 138 9.42 -7.18 9.24
N VAL A 139 10.10 -6.04 9.41
CA VAL A 139 10.61 -5.25 8.26
C VAL A 139 12.00 -5.66 7.77
N SER A 140 12.67 -6.57 8.45
CA SER A 140 14.00 -7.01 8.03
C SER A 140 13.95 -7.74 6.69
N GLY A 141 14.69 -7.22 5.69
CA GLY A 141 14.69 -7.79 4.34
C GLY A 141 13.40 -7.54 3.54
N VAL A 142 12.55 -6.62 3.99
CA VAL A 142 11.35 -6.17 3.26
C VAL A 142 11.73 -5.08 2.29
N ASP A 143 11.29 -5.21 1.04
CA ASP A 143 11.51 -4.23 -0.03
C ASP A 143 10.45 -3.14 -0.04
N LEU A 144 9.22 -3.47 0.38
CA LEU A 144 8.08 -2.57 0.40
C LEU A 144 7.08 -2.95 1.47
N VAL A 145 6.53 -1.95 2.16
CA VAL A 145 5.35 -2.08 3.02
C VAL A 145 4.12 -1.59 2.26
N ILE A 146 3.02 -2.33 2.35
CA ILE A 146 1.69 -1.85 1.94
C ILE A 146 0.85 -1.71 3.20
N CYS A 147 0.37 -0.50 3.47
CA CYS A 147 -0.44 -0.18 4.63
C CYS A 147 -1.85 0.21 4.20
N ALA A 148 -2.81 -0.63 4.56
CA ALA A 148 -4.23 -0.33 4.40
C ALA A 148 -4.98 -0.56 5.72
N ILE A 149 -4.31 -0.32 6.83
CA ILE A 149 -4.91 -0.28 8.17
C ILE A 149 -5.52 1.11 8.36
N ASP A 150 -6.76 1.16 8.80
CA ASP A 150 -7.52 2.38 9.06
C ASP A 150 -8.02 2.53 10.50
N GLU A 151 -7.83 1.52 11.34
CA GLU A 151 -8.22 1.53 12.74
C GLU A 151 -7.04 1.37 13.71
N PRO A 152 -6.95 2.23 14.74
CA PRO A 152 -7.74 3.44 14.96
C PRO A 152 -7.43 4.51 13.89
N PRO A 153 -8.43 5.30 13.47
CA PRO A 153 -8.23 6.31 12.42
C PRO A 153 -7.04 7.22 12.74
N PHE A 154 -6.21 7.51 11.73
CA PHE A 154 -4.97 8.29 11.79
C PHE A 154 -3.86 7.66 12.65
N ILE A 155 -4.18 7.01 13.78
CA ILE A 155 -3.20 6.43 14.71
C ILE A 155 -2.48 5.25 14.05
N ALA A 156 -3.22 4.32 13.46
CA ALA A 156 -2.65 3.14 12.83
C ALA A 156 -1.66 3.49 11.73
N GLN A 157 -2.03 4.40 10.83
CA GLN A 157 -1.13 4.86 9.75
C GLN A 157 0.11 5.56 10.30
N ARG A 158 -0.03 6.28 11.41
CA ARG A 158 1.08 6.98 12.06
C ARG A 158 2.06 6.02 12.74
N ILE A 159 1.56 4.95 13.37
CA ILE A 159 2.37 3.84 13.90
C ILE A 159 3.22 3.23 12.79
N VAL A 160 2.58 2.91 11.65
CA VAL A 160 3.30 2.36 10.48
C VAL A 160 4.30 3.36 9.95
N ASN A 161 3.92 4.64 9.81
CA ASN A 161 4.83 5.70 9.36
C ASN A 161 6.09 5.80 10.22
N LYS A 162 5.96 5.73 11.55
CA LYS A 162 7.11 5.73 12.46
C LYS A 162 8.02 4.52 12.23
N ALA A 163 7.43 3.34 12.07
CA ALA A 163 8.18 2.11 11.83
C ALA A 163 8.95 2.15 10.49
N ILE A 164 8.29 2.51 9.39
CA ILE A 164 8.90 2.50 8.05
C ILE A 164 9.99 3.59 7.91
N VAL A 165 9.79 4.74 8.55
CA VAL A 165 10.81 5.80 8.57
C VAL A 165 12.04 5.34 9.37
N THR A 166 11.83 4.70 10.52
CA THR A 166 12.92 4.14 11.35
C THR A 166 13.69 3.05 10.60
N ALA A 167 12.98 2.14 9.94
CA ALA A 167 13.56 1.04 9.18
C ALA A 167 14.10 1.46 7.80
N LYS A 168 13.77 2.66 7.32
CA LYS A 168 14.08 3.18 5.98
C LYS A 168 13.52 2.31 4.84
N VAL A 169 12.33 1.74 5.04
CA VAL A 169 11.63 0.90 4.05
C VAL A 169 10.54 1.73 3.38
N PRO A 170 10.42 1.73 2.03
CA PRO A 170 9.33 2.38 1.32
C PRO A 170 7.97 1.84 1.75
N CYS A 171 6.94 2.71 1.74
CA CYS A 171 5.58 2.31 2.04
C CYS A 171 4.57 2.96 1.09
N VAL A 172 3.63 2.15 0.61
CA VAL A 172 2.41 2.61 -0.08
C VAL A 172 1.26 2.54 0.90
N PHE A 173 0.62 3.66 1.15
CA PHE A 173 -0.56 3.79 2.00
C PHE A 173 -1.80 3.88 1.13
N GLY A 174 -2.86 3.21 1.53
CA GLY A 174 -4.18 3.31 0.95
C GLY A 174 -5.21 3.73 1.99
N ALA A 175 -6.14 4.59 1.60
CA ALA A 175 -7.25 5.01 2.43
C ALA A 175 -8.52 5.13 1.60
N SER A 176 -9.64 4.61 2.11
CA SER A 176 -10.97 4.72 1.50
C SER A 176 -11.84 5.68 2.28
N GLN A 177 -12.54 6.53 1.57
CA GLN A 177 -13.66 7.33 2.07
C GLN A 177 -14.93 6.90 1.32
N VAL A 178 -16.08 7.47 1.68
CA VAL A 178 -17.37 7.07 1.08
C VAL A 178 -17.36 7.11 -0.45
N SER A 179 -16.86 8.22 -1.03
CA SER A 179 -16.88 8.46 -2.48
C SER A 179 -15.49 8.50 -3.13
N ARG A 180 -14.43 8.30 -2.35
CA ARG A 180 -13.05 8.51 -2.83
C ARG A 180 -12.07 7.50 -2.26
N GLY A 181 -11.11 7.10 -3.09
CA GLY A 181 -9.93 6.35 -2.67
C GLY A 181 -8.68 7.20 -2.79
N ARG A 182 -7.76 7.11 -1.83
CA ARG A 182 -6.50 7.84 -1.83
C ARG A 182 -5.33 6.89 -1.67
N VAL A 183 -4.31 7.11 -2.46
CA VAL A 183 -3.04 6.40 -2.39
C VAL A 183 -1.93 7.43 -2.21
N PHE A 184 -0.99 7.17 -1.32
CA PHE A 184 0.22 7.98 -1.20
C PHE A 184 1.42 7.10 -0.86
N THR A 185 2.56 7.48 -1.44
CA THR A 185 3.80 6.70 -1.32
C THR A 185 4.84 7.51 -0.54
N VAL A 186 5.41 6.87 0.47
CA VAL A 186 6.50 7.40 1.28
C VAL A 186 7.78 6.63 0.98
N ILE A 187 8.81 7.34 0.53
CA ILE A 187 10.17 6.83 0.45
C ILE A 187 10.99 7.56 1.52
N PRO A 188 11.33 6.91 2.64
CA PRO A 188 12.04 7.55 3.74
C PRO A 188 13.34 8.22 3.31
N GLY A 189 13.51 9.47 3.71
CA GLY A 189 14.66 10.29 3.32
C GLY A 189 14.54 10.98 1.96
N VAL A 190 13.61 10.56 1.11
CA VAL A 190 13.38 11.16 -0.22
C VAL A 190 12.12 12.03 -0.22
N THR A 191 10.98 11.48 0.23
CA THR A 191 9.72 12.23 0.29
C THR A 191 9.42 12.73 1.70
N GLY A 192 8.46 13.66 1.80
CA GLY A 192 7.77 13.88 3.08
C GLY A 192 7.04 12.62 3.53
N CYS A 193 7.07 12.34 4.84
CA CYS A 193 6.38 11.18 5.41
C CYS A 193 4.90 11.50 5.70
N PHE A 194 4.15 10.56 6.29
CA PHE A 194 2.74 10.77 6.66
C PHE A 194 2.56 11.95 7.63
N ASP A 195 3.45 12.12 8.61
CA ASP A 195 3.39 13.27 9.51
C ASP A 195 3.73 14.58 8.80
N CYS A 196 4.61 14.59 7.78
CA CYS A 196 4.82 15.75 6.94
C CYS A 196 3.55 16.14 6.15
N MET A 197 2.79 15.16 5.67
CA MET A 197 1.49 15.40 5.04
C MET A 197 0.52 16.05 6.03
N ASN A 198 0.39 15.51 7.23
CA ASN A 198 -0.47 16.05 8.27
C ASN A 198 -0.07 17.48 8.65
N LEU A 199 1.21 17.77 8.79
CA LEU A 199 1.73 19.13 9.01
C LEU A 199 1.38 20.06 7.86
N HIS A 200 1.56 19.59 6.63
CA HIS A 200 1.27 20.37 5.43
C HIS A 200 -0.19 20.86 5.39
N TYR A 201 -1.14 19.96 5.66
CA TYR A 201 -2.55 20.31 5.71
C TYR A 201 -2.88 21.13 6.96
N SER A 202 -2.34 20.79 8.11
CA SER A 202 -2.55 21.53 9.37
C SER A 202 -2.14 22.99 9.28
N MET A 203 -1.07 23.31 8.57
CA MET A 203 -0.59 24.68 8.38
C MET A 203 -1.43 25.50 7.38
N ARG A 204 -2.19 24.85 6.52
CA ARG A 204 -2.88 25.47 5.38
C ARG A 204 -4.39 25.47 5.49
N ASP A 205 -4.93 24.50 6.21
CA ASP A 205 -6.38 24.31 6.34
C ASP A 205 -6.79 24.25 7.82
N PRO A 206 -7.36 25.32 8.36
CA PRO A 206 -7.89 25.33 9.72
C PRO A 206 -8.94 24.23 9.95
N GLN A 207 -9.76 23.90 8.95
CA GLN A 207 -10.78 22.85 9.05
C GLN A 207 -10.17 21.48 9.22
N PHE A 208 -8.98 21.25 8.68
CA PHE A 208 -8.24 19.99 8.89
C PHE A 208 -7.95 19.75 10.37
N ASN A 209 -7.51 20.77 11.10
CA ASN A 209 -7.28 20.68 12.54
C ASN A 209 -8.57 20.45 13.32
N GLU A 210 -9.66 21.12 12.95
CA GLU A 210 -10.98 20.92 13.57
C GLU A 210 -11.50 19.49 13.37
N GLN A 211 -11.26 18.88 12.21
CA GLN A 211 -11.61 17.49 11.96
C GLN A 211 -10.86 16.53 12.89
N PHE A 212 -9.55 16.74 13.11
CA PHE A 212 -8.79 15.94 14.06
C PHE A 212 -9.32 16.06 15.50
N ILE A 213 -9.63 17.28 15.93
CA ILE A 213 -10.21 17.52 17.26
C ILE A 213 -11.59 16.86 17.38
N ALA A 214 -12.41 16.94 16.33
CA ALA A 214 -13.72 16.30 16.31
C ALA A 214 -13.60 14.77 16.42
N PHE A 215 -12.69 14.14 15.68
CA PHE A 215 -12.44 12.69 15.75
C PHE A 215 -11.95 12.23 17.13
N ARG A 216 -11.23 13.09 17.87
CA ARG A 216 -10.79 12.80 19.24
C ARG A 216 -11.96 12.53 20.19
N ASN A 217 -13.07 13.22 19.98
CA ASN A 217 -14.22 13.22 20.87
C ASN A 217 -15.38 12.33 20.38
N ILE A 218 -15.21 11.65 19.25
CA ILE A 218 -16.25 10.77 18.69
C ILE A 218 -16.16 9.38 19.33
N GLU A 219 -17.17 9.02 20.12
CA GLU A 219 -17.41 7.65 20.60
C GLU A 219 -18.21 6.81 19.57
N PHE A 220 -18.59 7.40 18.46
CA PHE A 220 -19.45 6.78 17.45
C PHE A 220 -18.60 6.00 16.44
N SER A 221 -18.90 4.72 16.29
CA SER A 221 -18.39 3.90 15.18
C SER A 221 -19.39 3.97 14.02
N PRO A 222 -19.08 4.68 12.93
CA PRO A 222 -19.99 4.73 11.78
C PRO A 222 -20.11 3.34 11.14
N PRO A 223 -21.25 3.05 10.50
CA PRO A 223 -21.40 1.80 9.76
C PRO A 223 -20.33 1.73 8.65
N THR A 224 -19.80 0.53 8.42
CA THR A 224 -18.86 0.30 7.32
C THR A 224 -19.52 0.59 5.99
N ILE A 225 -19.03 1.59 5.27
CA ILE A 225 -19.46 1.89 3.91
C ILE A 225 -18.36 1.38 2.97
N ALA A 226 -18.59 0.22 2.36
CA ALA A 226 -17.63 -0.40 1.46
C ALA A 226 -18.35 -1.12 0.31
N TYR A 227 -18.23 -0.56 -0.88
CA TYR A 227 -18.78 -1.11 -2.12
C TYR A 227 -17.65 -1.80 -2.90
N ALA A 228 -17.78 -3.08 -3.20
CA ALA A 228 -16.72 -3.88 -3.79
C ALA A 228 -16.07 -3.24 -5.04
N PRO A 229 -16.81 -2.79 -6.07
CA PRO A 229 -16.22 -2.15 -7.25
C PRO A 229 -15.37 -0.92 -6.93
N ALA A 230 -15.78 -0.08 -5.98
CA ALA A 230 -15.01 1.08 -5.54
C ALA A 230 -13.71 0.66 -4.85
N ILE A 231 -13.79 -0.33 -3.95
CA ILE A 231 -12.62 -0.88 -3.26
C ILE A 231 -11.64 -1.52 -4.25
N TYR A 232 -12.12 -2.20 -5.29
CA TYR A 232 -11.26 -2.79 -6.33
C TYR A 232 -10.51 -1.72 -7.14
N GLN A 233 -11.12 -0.59 -7.45
CA GLN A 233 -10.42 0.55 -8.10
C GLN A 233 -9.26 1.05 -7.23
N LEU A 234 -9.51 1.24 -5.93
CA LEU A 234 -8.48 1.68 -5.00
C LEU A 234 -7.35 0.65 -4.87
N THR A 235 -7.69 -0.62 -4.69
CA THR A 235 -6.69 -1.68 -4.49
C THR A 235 -5.83 -1.92 -5.73
N ALA A 236 -6.40 -1.79 -6.93
CA ALA A 236 -5.65 -1.81 -8.18
C ALA A 236 -4.63 -0.67 -8.24
N ALA A 237 -5.02 0.53 -7.83
CA ALA A 237 -4.11 1.67 -7.77
C ALA A 237 -2.98 1.48 -6.74
N ILE A 238 -3.29 0.94 -5.55
CA ILE A 238 -2.28 0.63 -4.51
C ILE A 238 -1.26 -0.37 -5.05
N VAL A 239 -1.71 -1.43 -5.70
CA VAL A 239 -0.81 -2.45 -6.25
C VAL A 239 0.03 -1.90 -7.40
N ASP A 240 -0.55 -1.08 -8.30
CA ASP A 240 0.22 -0.45 -9.38
C ASP A 240 1.31 0.48 -8.82
N GLU A 241 1.01 1.28 -7.79
CA GLU A 241 2.02 2.10 -7.10
C GLU A 241 3.12 1.23 -6.46
N ALA A 242 2.74 0.13 -5.80
CA ALA A 242 3.69 -0.83 -5.23
C ALA A 242 4.62 -1.43 -6.29
N VAL A 243 4.07 -1.82 -7.44
CA VAL A 243 4.83 -2.33 -8.58
C VAL A 243 5.78 -1.27 -9.13
N ARG A 244 5.35 -0.02 -9.28
CA ARG A 244 6.20 1.11 -9.72
C ARG A 244 7.38 1.33 -8.77
N VAL A 245 7.14 1.30 -7.47
CA VAL A 245 8.21 1.45 -6.46
C VAL A 245 9.24 0.32 -6.55
N ILE A 246 8.79 -0.93 -6.65
CA ILE A 246 9.67 -2.11 -6.69
C ILE A 246 10.44 -2.18 -8.01
N THR A 247 9.75 -2.02 -9.13
CA THR A 247 10.29 -2.35 -10.46
C THR A 247 10.88 -1.16 -11.18
N ARG A 248 10.44 0.05 -10.82
CA ARG A 248 10.81 1.32 -11.48
C ARG A 248 10.50 1.33 -12.98
N TYR A 249 9.52 0.54 -13.44
CA TYR A 249 9.11 0.54 -14.85
C TYR A 249 8.51 1.89 -15.25
N ALA A 250 7.92 2.60 -14.32
CA ALA A 250 7.41 3.95 -14.46
C ALA A 250 7.46 4.68 -13.09
N GLU A 251 7.41 6.00 -13.10
CA GLU A 251 7.37 6.80 -11.87
C GLU A 251 6.06 6.58 -11.10
N PRO A 252 6.11 6.44 -9.76
CA PRO A 252 4.91 6.41 -8.94
C PRO A 252 4.13 7.72 -9.05
N ARG A 253 2.80 7.64 -9.17
CA ARG A 253 1.91 8.82 -9.27
C ARG A 253 1.69 9.50 -7.92
N SER A 254 1.88 8.75 -6.83
CA SER A 254 1.58 9.17 -5.46
C SER A 254 2.84 9.49 -4.64
N LEU A 255 3.98 9.74 -5.29
CA LEU A 255 5.25 9.98 -4.64
C LEU A 255 5.31 11.39 -4.00
N GLY A 256 5.26 11.46 -2.66
CA GLY A 256 5.23 12.73 -1.93
C GLY A 256 3.97 13.55 -2.21
N THR A 257 2.90 12.91 -2.65
CA THR A 257 1.59 13.49 -2.93
C THR A 257 0.50 12.45 -2.72
N GLN A 258 -0.76 12.84 -2.83
CA GLN A 258 -1.90 11.92 -2.87
C GLN A 258 -2.40 11.77 -4.30
N TYR A 259 -2.52 10.54 -4.75
CA TYR A 259 -3.30 10.15 -5.92
C TYR A 259 -4.70 9.77 -5.47
N GLU A 260 -5.70 10.50 -5.93
CA GLU A 260 -7.11 10.34 -5.54
C GLU A 260 -7.92 9.79 -6.71
N ILE A 261 -8.81 8.86 -6.40
CA ILE A 261 -9.78 8.28 -7.34
C ILE A 261 -11.17 8.65 -6.82
N ASN A 262 -11.99 9.27 -7.65
CA ASN A 262 -13.41 9.52 -7.38
C ASN A 262 -14.22 8.30 -7.83
N PHE A 263 -14.89 7.62 -6.90
CA PHE A 263 -15.67 6.43 -7.19
C PHE A 263 -17.00 6.71 -7.89
N GLU A 264 -17.47 7.95 -7.86
CA GLU A 264 -18.76 8.33 -8.44
C GLU A 264 -18.70 8.47 -9.96
N ASP A 265 -17.62 9.04 -10.48
CA ASP A 265 -17.44 9.32 -11.91
C ASP A 265 -16.21 8.62 -12.53
N GLY A 266 -15.41 7.93 -11.72
CA GLY A 266 -14.18 7.25 -12.16
C GLY A 266 -13.01 8.18 -12.48
N SER A 267 -13.15 9.49 -12.23
CA SER A 267 -12.06 10.44 -12.43
C SER A 267 -10.94 10.22 -11.42
N SER A 268 -9.74 10.62 -11.78
CA SER A 268 -8.60 10.57 -10.87
C SER A 268 -7.72 11.81 -11.06
N PHE A 269 -7.08 12.21 -9.98
CA PHE A 269 -6.14 13.32 -10.01
C PHE A 269 -5.04 13.17 -8.94
N THR A 270 -3.95 13.88 -9.15
CA THR A 270 -2.83 13.95 -8.22
C THR A 270 -2.85 15.30 -7.52
N HIS A 271 -2.87 15.30 -6.19
CA HIS A 271 -2.80 16.51 -5.39
C HIS A 271 -1.44 17.19 -5.51
N PRO A 272 -1.32 18.48 -5.13
CA PRO A 272 0.00 19.10 -4.99
C PRO A 272 0.89 18.34 -4.02
N THR A 273 2.19 18.29 -4.31
CA THR A 273 3.17 17.64 -3.45
C THR A 273 3.36 18.41 -2.15
N TRP A 274 3.69 17.71 -1.07
CA TRP A 274 4.15 18.30 0.18
C TRP A 274 5.65 18.07 0.38
N PRO A 275 6.36 19.05 0.97
CA PRO A 275 7.78 18.91 1.26
C PRO A 275 8.03 18.02 2.47
N ARG A 276 9.27 17.59 2.63
CA ARG A 276 9.74 17.04 3.89
C ARG A 276 10.00 18.20 4.87
N TYR A 277 9.29 18.19 5.99
CA TYR A 277 9.41 19.18 7.06
C TYR A 277 10.49 18.75 8.04
N ALA A 278 11.78 19.01 7.71
CA ALA A 278 12.91 18.47 8.46
C ALA A 278 12.99 19.01 9.91
N ASP A 279 12.59 20.26 10.12
CA ASP A 279 12.70 20.92 11.42
C ASP A 279 11.43 20.71 12.28
N GLU A 280 10.27 20.53 11.64
CA GLU A 280 8.99 20.47 12.33
C GLU A 280 8.43 19.05 12.48
N CYS A 281 8.84 18.12 11.62
CA CYS A 281 8.27 16.78 11.62
C CYS A 281 8.84 15.92 12.77
N PRO A 282 7.97 15.38 13.66
CA PRO A 282 8.43 14.57 14.79
C PRO A 282 8.84 13.14 14.39
N THR A 283 8.59 12.72 13.16
CA THR A 283 8.87 11.35 12.70
C THR A 283 10.09 11.27 11.79
N CYS A 284 10.16 12.06 10.73
CA CYS A 284 11.29 12.01 9.80
C CYS A 284 12.26 13.21 9.95
N GLY A 285 12.01 14.08 10.90
CA GLY A 285 12.78 15.28 11.21
C GLY A 285 13.12 15.38 12.70
N ASN A 286 13.43 16.60 13.12
CA ASN A 286 13.82 16.94 14.50
C ASN A 286 12.69 17.68 15.26
N GLY A 287 11.46 17.63 14.76
CA GLY A 287 10.34 18.36 15.32
C GLY A 287 9.88 17.82 16.67
N ASP A 288 9.36 18.73 17.49
CA ASP A 288 8.77 18.42 18.76
C ASP A 288 7.28 18.07 18.56
N ILE A 289 6.89 16.86 18.99
CA ILE A 289 5.53 16.37 18.88
C ILE A 289 4.53 17.25 19.63
N ASP A 290 4.95 17.85 20.75
CA ASP A 290 4.09 18.66 21.61
C ASP A 290 3.71 20.02 21.02
N LYS A 291 4.41 20.46 20.00
CA LYS A 291 4.11 21.74 19.32
C LYS A 291 2.84 21.71 18.49
N TRP A 292 2.36 20.52 18.11
CA TRP A 292 1.28 20.37 17.15
C TRP A 292 0.10 19.66 17.78
N GLU A 293 -1.04 20.35 17.84
CA GLU A 293 -2.27 19.82 18.41
C GLU A 293 -2.72 18.51 17.74
N ILE A 294 -2.52 18.40 16.42
CA ILE A 294 -2.85 17.18 15.67
C ILE A 294 -2.09 15.93 16.17
N PHE A 295 -0.91 16.09 16.77
CA PHE A 295 -0.13 14.96 17.25
C PHE A 295 -0.47 14.59 18.71
N LYS A 296 -0.94 15.52 19.52
CA LYS A 296 -1.41 15.26 20.90
C LYS A 296 -2.60 14.29 20.95
N TYR A 297 -3.40 14.25 19.88
CA TYR A 297 -4.50 13.30 19.73
C TYR A 297 -4.09 11.85 19.93
N TYR A 298 -2.84 11.51 19.64
CA TYR A 298 -2.34 10.13 19.64
C TYR A 298 -1.84 9.64 20.99
N GLU A 299 -1.58 10.55 21.94
CA GLU A 299 -1.04 10.20 23.26
C GLU A 299 -2.13 9.89 24.28
N ASP A 300 -3.31 10.46 24.13
CA ASP A 300 -4.41 10.35 25.08
C ASP A 300 -5.23 9.05 24.99
N LYS A 301 -4.90 8.16 24.04
CA LYS A 301 -5.59 6.86 23.85
C LYS A 301 -4.69 5.66 24.18
N LYS A 302 -3.81 5.84 25.14
CA LYS A 302 -3.04 4.71 25.71
C LYS A 302 -3.91 3.85 26.62
#